data_22d16e2cd284beb60bb09970076c68cc
#
_entry.id   22d16e2cd284beb60bb09970076c68cc
#
_cell.length_a   1.000
_cell.length_b   1.000
_cell.length_c   1.000
_cell.angle_alpha   90.00
_cell.angle_beta   90.00
_cell.angle_gamma   90.00
#
_symmetry.space_group_name_H-M   'P 1'
#
loop_
_entity.id
_entity.type
_entity.pdbx_description
1 polymer ?
#
loop_
_entity_poly.entity_id
_entity_poly.type
_entity_poly.pdbx_seq_one_letter_code
_entity_poly.pdbx_strand_id
1 'polypeptide(L)'
;TDQDNGGFKEEGTQLSLTNLLQKEGFNVYEFDTKRLDFQEVFEGGIKDIKEKCDLVIYVANYDTASNQTTRRVEWIKLMAANAPWFMQDVPTIFVSLANPYHLFDVPMIKTYINCYTNNDQTLQVLVDKLLGKEKFVGKSPVDVYCGRWDTKR
;
A
#
# COMPACT_ATOMS: atom_id res chain seq x y z
N THR A 1 -3.55 4.49 -0.91
CA THR A 1 -4.98 4.22 -0.71
C THR A 1 -5.13 3.11 0.30
N ASP A 2 -5.80 3.42 1.38
CA ASP A 2 -6.21 2.42 2.36
C ASP A 2 -7.49 1.76 1.84
N GLN A 3 -7.44 0.48 1.54
CA GLN A 3 -8.65 -0.27 1.21
C GLN A 3 -8.99 -1.10 2.44
N ASP A 4 -9.91 -0.61 3.23
CA ASP A 4 -10.51 -1.34 4.34
C ASP A 4 -11.82 -1.98 3.86
N ASN A 5 -11.84 -3.30 3.80
CA ASN A 5 -13.01 -4.11 3.49
C ASN A 5 -13.42 -5.02 4.66
N GLY A 6 -12.97 -4.71 5.85
CA GLY A 6 -13.35 -5.45 7.05
C GLY A 6 -14.69 -5.02 7.60
N GLY A 7 -15.46 -5.93 8.14
CA GLY A 7 -16.69 -5.62 8.86
C GLY A 7 -16.48 -4.87 10.19
N PHE A 8 -15.25 -4.54 10.53
CA PHE A 8 -14.86 -3.64 11.60
C PHE A 8 -13.93 -2.60 10.99
N LYS A 9 -14.43 -1.39 10.82
CA LYS A 9 -13.62 -0.25 10.44
C LYS A 9 -12.64 0.06 11.56
N GLU A 10 -11.39 -0.28 11.40
CA GLU A 10 -10.32 0.44 12.08
C GLU A 10 -10.10 1.77 11.34
N GLU A 11 -10.95 2.74 11.64
CA GLU A 11 -10.73 4.11 11.25
C GLU A 11 -9.44 4.57 11.94
N GLY A 12 -8.38 4.77 11.18
CA GLY A 12 -7.21 5.40 11.76
C GLY A 12 -5.85 4.96 11.25
N THR A 13 -5.70 3.79 10.62
CA THR A 13 -4.37 3.32 10.22
C THR A 13 -3.72 4.22 9.17
N GLN A 14 -4.44 4.65 8.16
CA GLN A 14 -3.96 5.59 7.16
C GLN A 14 -3.64 6.93 7.80
N LEU A 15 -4.54 7.46 8.62
CA LEU A 15 -4.35 8.71 9.34
C LEU A 15 -3.14 8.64 10.28
N SER A 16 -2.94 7.50 10.95
CA SER A 16 -1.77 7.29 11.82
C SER A 16 -0.47 7.31 11.03
N LEU A 17 -0.38 6.65 9.88
CA LEU A 17 0.81 6.67 9.03
C LEU A 17 1.08 8.07 8.47
N THR A 18 0.04 8.76 7.98
CA THR A 18 0.13 10.14 7.51
C THR A 18 0.69 11.05 8.59
N ASN A 19 0.13 10.98 9.81
CA ASN A 19 0.59 11.79 10.94
C ASN A 19 2.07 11.51 11.30
N LEU A 20 2.50 10.25 11.26
CA LEU A 20 3.88 9.89 11.52
C LEU A 20 4.83 10.46 10.47
N LEU A 21 4.49 10.34 9.19
CA LEU A 21 5.30 10.90 8.11
C LEU A 21 5.35 12.44 8.16
N GLN A 22 4.22 13.09 8.47
CA GLN A 22 4.17 14.55 8.64
C GLN A 22 5.04 15.04 9.81
N LYS A 23 5.07 14.31 10.93
CA LYS A 23 5.98 14.60 12.06
C LYS A 23 7.45 14.54 11.68
N GLU A 24 7.80 13.69 10.74
CA GLU A 24 9.15 13.57 10.18
C GLU A 24 9.44 14.61 9.08
N GLY A 25 8.51 15.53 8.82
CA GLY A 25 8.70 16.66 7.91
C GLY A 25 8.29 16.41 6.45
N PHE A 26 7.62 15.30 6.16
CA PHE A 26 7.12 15.02 4.81
C PHE A 26 5.82 15.78 4.53
N ASN A 27 5.69 16.28 3.32
CA ASN A 27 4.42 16.78 2.81
C ASN A 27 3.64 15.59 2.25
N VAL A 28 2.61 15.15 2.98
CA VAL A 28 1.83 13.97 2.63
C VAL A 28 0.53 14.36 1.95
N TYR A 29 0.37 13.87 0.72
CA TYR A 29 -0.87 13.97 -0.04
C TYR A 29 -1.61 12.64 0.01
N GLU A 30 -2.80 12.62 0.60
CA GLU A 30 -3.65 11.43 0.65
C GLU A 30 -4.48 11.31 -0.62
N PHE A 31 -4.31 10.20 -1.31
CA PHE A 31 -5.07 9.89 -2.50
C PHE A 31 -6.27 9.00 -2.14
N ASP A 32 -7.45 9.59 -2.11
CA ASP A 32 -8.70 8.89 -1.84
C ASP A 32 -9.45 8.59 -3.15
N THR A 33 -9.39 7.35 -3.58
CA THR A 33 -10.10 6.88 -4.79
C THR A 33 -11.62 6.96 -4.68
N LYS A 34 -12.18 7.08 -3.48
CA LYS A 34 -13.63 7.23 -3.28
C LYS A 34 -14.13 8.64 -3.60
N ARG A 35 -13.23 9.62 -3.62
CA ARG A 35 -13.53 11.04 -3.87
C ARG A 35 -13.27 11.47 -5.30
N LEU A 36 -12.68 10.59 -6.13
CA LEU A 36 -12.40 10.94 -7.52
C LEU A 36 -13.69 10.97 -8.33
N ASP A 37 -13.98 12.13 -8.88
CA ASP A 37 -14.94 12.25 -9.98
C ASP A 37 -14.35 11.58 -11.23
N PHE A 38 -15.23 11.03 -12.07
CA PHE A 38 -14.86 10.36 -13.33
C PHE A 38 -13.99 11.25 -14.22
N GLN A 39 -14.21 12.55 -14.17
CA GLN A 39 -13.49 13.55 -14.93
C GLN A 39 -12.07 13.77 -14.40
N GLU A 40 -11.88 13.82 -13.08
CA GLU A 40 -10.57 13.95 -12.44
C GLU A 40 -9.65 12.76 -12.71
N VAL A 41 -10.22 11.57 -12.81
CA VAL A 41 -9.48 10.34 -13.14
C VAL A 41 -8.90 10.39 -14.55
N PHE A 42 -9.63 10.93 -15.51
CA PHE A 42 -9.20 10.99 -16.91
C PHE A 42 -8.32 12.19 -17.24
N GLU A 43 -8.56 13.35 -16.62
CA GLU A 43 -7.89 14.60 -16.99
C GLU A 43 -6.62 14.89 -16.17
N GLY A 44 -6.53 14.40 -14.91
CA GLY A 44 -5.46 14.79 -14.01
C GLY A 44 -4.68 13.65 -13.35
N GLY A 45 -5.29 12.51 -13.12
CA GLY A 45 -4.83 11.54 -12.12
C GLY A 45 -3.36 11.10 -12.21
N ILE A 46 -2.85 10.72 -13.38
CA ILE A 46 -1.47 10.24 -13.52
C ILE A 46 -0.49 11.40 -13.61
N LYS A 47 -0.86 12.44 -14.35
CA LYS A 47 -0.01 13.62 -14.54
C LYS A 47 0.19 14.36 -13.23
N ASP A 48 -0.88 14.50 -12.46
CA ASP A 48 -0.85 15.14 -11.15
C ASP A 48 0.04 14.39 -10.14
N ILE A 49 0.02 13.06 -10.15
CA ILE A 49 0.89 12.26 -9.28
C ILE A 49 2.36 12.47 -9.65
N LYS A 50 2.70 12.48 -10.93
CA LYS A 50 4.06 12.71 -11.39
C LYS A 50 4.59 14.11 -11.06
N GLU A 51 3.73 15.12 -11.10
CA GLU A 51 4.10 16.50 -10.83
C GLU A 51 4.13 16.85 -9.33
N LYS A 52 3.37 16.13 -8.51
CA LYS A 52 3.16 16.45 -7.09
C LYS A 52 3.86 15.52 -6.12
N CYS A 53 4.26 14.32 -6.56
CA CYS A 53 4.75 13.28 -5.67
C CYS A 53 6.14 12.79 -6.07
N ASP A 54 7.08 12.85 -5.13
CA ASP A 54 8.41 12.25 -5.28
C ASP A 54 8.41 10.75 -4.97
N LEU A 55 7.43 10.29 -4.18
CA LEU A 55 7.25 8.91 -3.75
C LEU A 55 5.77 8.60 -3.57
N VAL A 56 5.34 7.42 -3.99
CA VAL A 56 4.01 6.89 -3.70
C VAL A 56 4.10 5.70 -2.77
N ILE A 57 3.30 5.70 -1.72
CA ILE A 57 3.16 4.57 -0.80
C ILE A 57 1.74 4.04 -0.89
N TYR A 58 1.60 2.81 -1.40
CA TYR A 58 0.35 2.05 -1.28
C TYR A 58 0.31 1.33 0.05
N VAL A 59 -0.79 1.46 0.77
CA VAL A 59 -1.00 0.77 2.03
C VAL A 59 -2.22 -0.14 1.89
N ALA A 60 -2.01 -1.43 2.07
CA ALA A 60 -3.08 -2.42 2.10
C ALA A 60 -3.27 -2.92 3.53
N ASN A 61 -4.44 -2.63 4.09
CA ASN A 61 -4.85 -3.12 5.40
C ASN A 61 -6.04 -4.08 5.23
N TYR A 62 -5.72 -5.30 4.77
CA TYR A 62 -6.72 -6.34 4.57
C TYR A 62 -6.50 -7.46 5.55
N ASP A 63 -7.47 -7.66 6.43
CA ASP A 63 -7.50 -8.82 7.29
C ASP A 63 -8.34 -9.95 6.71
N THR A 64 -7.99 -11.20 7.00
CA THR A 64 -8.75 -12.36 6.57
C THR A 64 -9.82 -12.69 7.62
N ALA A 65 -11.09 -12.54 7.25
CA ALA A 65 -12.19 -12.97 8.09
C ALA A 65 -12.48 -14.46 7.91
N SER A 66 -13.08 -15.09 8.91
CA SER A 66 -13.34 -16.55 8.97
C SER A 66 -14.13 -17.14 7.79
N ASN A 67 -14.89 -16.33 7.09
CA ASN A 67 -15.67 -16.71 5.90
C ASN A 67 -15.13 -16.12 4.59
N GLN A 68 -13.98 -15.47 4.63
CA GLN A 68 -13.33 -14.85 3.47
C GLN A 68 -11.86 -15.25 3.47
N THR A 69 -11.59 -16.41 2.91
CA THR A 69 -10.24 -17.01 2.91
C THR A 69 -9.27 -16.34 1.94
N THR A 70 -9.78 -15.53 0.99
CA THR A 70 -8.95 -14.86 0.00
C THR A 70 -9.40 -13.42 -0.13
N ARG A 71 -8.56 -12.50 0.31
CA ARG A 71 -8.74 -11.07 0.09
C ARG A 71 -7.71 -10.61 -0.91
N ARG A 72 -8.19 -10.06 -2.02
CA ARG A 72 -7.37 -9.58 -3.13
C ARG A 72 -7.40 -8.06 -3.18
N VAL A 73 -6.32 -7.47 -3.66
CA VAL A 73 -6.28 -6.03 -3.95
C VAL A 73 -7.16 -5.74 -5.15
N GLU A 74 -8.14 -4.87 -4.98
CA GLU A 74 -9.04 -4.47 -6.05
C GLU A 74 -8.45 -3.29 -6.84
N TRP A 75 -7.82 -3.60 -7.98
CA TRP A 75 -7.26 -2.59 -8.88
C TRP A 75 -8.31 -1.93 -9.78
N ILE A 76 -9.39 -2.65 -10.04
CA ILE A 76 -10.42 -2.22 -10.97
C ILE A 76 -11.65 -1.77 -10.20
N LYS A 77 -11.58 -0.55 -9.69
CA LYS A 77 -12.77 0.24 -9.45
C LYS A 77 -12.69 1.42 -10.39
N LEU A 78 -13.81 1.77 -11.04
CA LEU A 78 -13.89 2.91 -11.93
C LEU A 78 -12.75 2.95 -12.98
N MET A 79 -12.74 2.02 -13.92
CA MET A 79 -11.81 1.97 -15.05
C MET A 79 -10.32 1.93 -14.65
N ALA A 80 -10.01 1.16 -13.62
CA ALA A 80 -8.65 0.96 -13.16
C ALA A 80 -7.95 2.22 -12.58
N ALA A 81 -8.72 3.16 -12.06
CA ALA A 81 -8.19 4.37 -11.40
C ALA A 81 -7.21 4.08 -10.26
N ASN A 82 -7.34 2.90 -9.64
CA ASN A 82 -6.45 2.47 -8.57
C ASN A 82 -5.17 1.79 -9.07
N ALA A 83 -5.07 1.50 -10.36
CA ALA A 83 -3.89 0.83 -10.89
C ALA A 83 -2.68 1.76 -10.88
N PRO A 84 -1.49 1.26 -10.50
CA PRO A 84 -0.30 2.09 -10.37
C PRO A 84 0.38 2.37 -11.72
N TRP A 85 -0.30 3.03 -12.63
CA TRP A 85 0.20 3.36 -13.97
C TRP A 85 1.47 4.21 -13.98
N PHE A 86 1.66 4.99 -12.91
CA PHE A 86 2.78 5.92 -12.75
C PHE A 86 4.04 5.27 -12.16
N MET A 87 4.01 4.02 -11.77
CA MET A 87 5.10 3.35 -11.03
C MET A 87 6.44 3.26 -11.79
N GLN A 88 6.42 3.48 -13.09
CA GLN A 88 7.64 3.55 -13.89
C GLN A 88 8.32 4.92 -13.81
N ASP A 89 7.56 5.94 -13.51
CA ASP A 89 8.00 7.33 -13.48
C ASP A 89 8.22 7.83 -12.04
N VAL A 90 7.42 7.35 -11.08
CA VAL A 90 7.50 7.73 -9.68
C VAL A 90 7.85 6.50 -8.83
N PRO A 91 8.87 6.58 -7.98
CA PRO A 91 9.18 5.51 -7.02
C PRO A 91 7.93 5.11 -6.24
N THR A 92 7.66 3.81 -6.18
CA THR A 92 6.44 3.30 -5.58
C THR A 92 6.76 2.14 -4.63
N ILE A 93 6.27 2.24 -3.41
CA ILE A 93 6.37 1.22 -2.36
C ILE A 93 4.98 0.67 -2.08
N PHE A 94 4.87 -0.63 -1.96
CA PHE A 94 3.66 -1.28 -1.48
C PHE A 94 3.89 -1.83 -0.07
N VAL A 95 3.04 -1.42 0.86
CA VAL A 95 3.05 -1.86 2.26
C VAL A 95 1.82 -2.70 2.51
N SER A 96 2.02 -3.95 2.90
CA SER A 96 0.95 -4.82 3.38
C SER A 96 1.00 -4.92 4.90
N LEU A 97 -0.05 -4.46 5.57
CA LEU A 97 -0.07 -4.40 7.03
C LEU A 97 -0.45 -5.75 7.65
N ALA A 98 -1.50 -6.40 7.20
CA ALA A 98 -2.00 -7.62 7.83
C ALA A 98 -1.70 -8.89 7.01
N ASN A 99 -2.08 -8.92 5.74
CA ASN A 99 -2.00 -10.10 4.90
C ASN A 99 -0.72 -10.12 4.05
N PRO A 100 0.18 -11.11 4.18
CA PRO A 100 1.45 -11.15 3.44
C PRO A 100 1.31 -11.54 1.97
N TYR A 101 0.13 -11.98 1.52
CA TYR A 101 -0.06 -12.56 0.18
C TYR A 101 -0.37 -11.53 -0.92
N HIS A 102 -0.48 -10.25 -0.60
CA HIS A 102 -0.78 -9.21 -1.58
C HIS A 102 0.32 -9.01 -2.64
N LEU A 103 1.53 -9.49 -2.41
CA LEU A 103 2.58 -9.46 -3.43
C LEU A 103 2.15 -10.20 -4.71
N PHE A 104 1.28 -11.20 -4.59
CA PHE A 104 0.71 -11.91 -5.72
C PHE A 104 -0.21 -11.01 -6.57
N ASP A 105 -0.83 -10.01 -5.96
CA ASP A 105 -1.72 -9.05 -6.64
C ASP A 105 -0.95 -7.89 -7.27
N VAL A 106 0.30 -7.67 -6.86
CA VAL A 106 1.12 -6.52 -7.27
C VAL A 106 2.50 -6.95 -7.80
N PRO A 107 2.56 -7.90 -8.74
CA PRO A 107 3.84 -8.45 -9.20
C PRO A 107 4.74 -7.41 -9.88
N MET A 108 4.17 -6.28 -10.30
CA MET A 108 4.89 -5.19 -10.94
C MET A 108 5.63 -4.29 -9.94
N ILE A 109 5.31 -4.33 -8.65
CA ILE A 109 5.92 -3.46 -7.63
C ILE A 109 7.35 -3.89 -7.35
N LYS A 110 8.28 -2.94 -7.37
CA LYS A 110 9.71 -3.19 -7.11
C LYS A 110 10.04 -3.27 -5.62
N THR A 111 9.30 -2.55 -4.79
CA THR A 111 9.51 -2.51 -3.34
C THR A 111 8.23 -2.88 -2.62
N TYR A 112 8.29 -4.00 -1.91
CA TYR A 112 7.15 -4.55 -1.17
C TYR A 112 7.56 -4.83 0.27
N ILE A 113 6.75 -4.38 1.23
CA ILE A 113 7.01 -4.50 2.66
C ILE A 113 5.83 -5.22 3.33
N ASN A 114 6.12 -6.30 4.05
CA ASN A 114 5.17 -6.96 4.93
C ASN A 114 5.37 -6.52 6.37
N CYS A 115 4.30 -6.06 7.00
CA CYS A 115 4.29 -5.67 8.42
C CYS A 115 3.66 -6.72 9.33
N TYR A 116 2.77 -7.57 8.79
CA TYR A 116 2.03 -8.64 9.50
C TYR A 116 1.08 -8.16 10.59
N THR A 117 1.04 -6.88 10.88
CA THR A 117 0.12 -6.24 11.83
C THR A 117 -0.01 -4.75 11.51
N ASN A 118 -1.10 -4.14 11.98
CA ASN A 118 -1.47 -2.75 11.70
C ASN A 118 -1.45 -1.86 12.96
N ASN A 119 -0.84 -2.29 14.05
CA ASN A 119 -0.80 -1.50 15.27
C ASN A 119 0.17 -0.31 15.17
N ASP A 120 -0.02 0.69 16.05
CA ASP A 120 0.75 1.95 16.04
C ASP A 120 2.27 1.71 16.18
N GLN A 121 2.69 0.72 16.96
CA GLN A 121 4.10 0.38 17.11
C GLN A 121 4.71 -0.10 15.80
N THR A 122 3.98 -0.94 15.06
CA THR A 122 4.41 -1.40 13.75
C THR A 122 4.52 -0.26 12.74
N LEU A 123 3.56 0.67 12.77
CA LEU A 123 3.60 1.84 11.89
C LEU A 123 4.80 2.75 12.23
N GLN A 124 5.10 2.94 13.51
CA GLN A 124 6.29 3.70 13.91
C GLN A 124 7.58 3.03 13.43
N VAL A 125 7.72 1.72 13.65
CA VAL A 125 8.87 0.94 13.17
C VAL A 125 8.98 0.98 11.65
N LEU A 126 7.85 0.91 10.93
CA LEU A 126 7.83 1.05 9.48
C LEU A 126 8.41 2.39 9.05
N VAL A 127 7.95 3.49 9.65
CA VAL A 127 8.46 4.83 9.35
C VAL A 127 9.96 4.94 9.65
N ASP A 128 10.42 4.46 10.79
CA ASP A 128 11.83 4.49 11.16
C ASP A 128 12.71 3.71 10.18
N LYS A 129 12.21 2.57 9.66
CA LYS A 129 12.89 1.79 8.63
C LYS A 129 12.88 2.48 7.26
N LEU A 130 11.78 3.10 6.87
CA LEU A 130 11.70 3.88 5.62
C LEU A 130 12.67 5.07 5.63
N LEU A 131 12.87 5.67 6.79
CA LEU A 131 13.83 6.76 7.00
C LEU A 131 15.29 6.31 7.15
N GLY A 132 15.54 5.01 7.16
CA GLY A 132 16.89 4.46 7.35
C GLY A 132 17.41 4.56 8.78
N LYS A 133 16.59 4.93 9.76
CA LYS A 133 16.95 4.91 11.20
C LYS A 133 17.20 3.48 11.67
N GLU A 134 16.49 2.51 11.08
CA GLU A 134 16.64 1.08 11.33
C GLU A 134 16.75 0.28 10.04
N LYS A 135 17.40 -0.88 10.09
CA LYS A 135 17.52 -1.78 8.94
C LYS A 135 16.37 -2.77 8.85
N PHE A 136 15.99 -3.13 7.63
CA PHE A 136 15.13 -4.29 7.39
C PHE A 136 15.92 -5.58 7.57
N VAL A 137 15.65 -6.33 8.63
CA VAL A 137 16.35 -7.59 8.94
C VAL A 137 15.42 -8.80 8.97
N GLY A 138 14.10 -8.56 8.89
CA GLY A 138 13.08 -9.60 8.90
C GLY A 138 13.15 -10.47 7.64
N LYS A 139 12.78 -11.74 7.79
CA LYS A 139 12.55 -12.68 6.69
C LYS A 139 11.10 -13.07 6.69
N SER A 140 10.49 -13.12 5.51
CA SER A 140 9.10 -13.60 5.41
C SER A 140 9.01 -15.05 5.86
N PRO A 141 8.11 -15.37 6.81
CA PRO A 141 7.88 -16.75 7.24
C PRO A 141 7.05 -17.54 6.23
N VAL A 142 6.49 -16.87 5.20
CA VAL A 142 5.63 -17.48 4.20
C VAL A 142 6.22 -17.32 2.80
N ASP A 143 6.03 -18.34 1.97
CA ASP A 143 6.25 -18.25 0.53
C ASP A 143 4.96 -17.79 -0.14
N VAL A 144 4.93 -16.52 -0.53
CA VAL A 144 3.76 -15.89 -1.17
C VAL A 144 3.35 -16.59 -2.47
N TYR A 145 4.31 -17.19 -3.14
CA TYR A 145 4.12 -17.84 -4.44
C TYR A 145 3.87 -19.35 -4.34
N CYS A 146 3.82 -19.90 -3.14
CA CYS A 146 3.56 -21.33 -2.91
C CYS A 146 4.49 -22.27 -3.71
N GLY A 147 5.74 -21.90 -3.82
CA GLY A 147 6.75 -22.70 -4.53
C GLY A 147 6.72 -22.58 -6.07
N ARG A 148 5.84 -21.81 -6.65
CA ARG A 148 5.76 -21.62 -8.10
C ARG A 148 7.00 -20.86 -8.59
N TRP A 149 7.77 -21.47 -9.47
CA TRP A 149 9.04 -20.94 -9.97
C TRP A 149 8.88 -19.72 -10.88
N ASP A 150 7.80 -19.69 -11.66
CA ASP A 150 7.47 -18.66 -12.64
C ASP A 150 7.03 -17.34 -12.03
N THR A 151 6.77 -17.35 -10.73
CA THR A 151 6.34 -16.16 -9.97
C THR A 151 7.42 -15.68 -8.98
N LYS A 152 8.51 -16.40 -8.82
CA LYS A 152 9.64 -15.99 -7.96
C LYS A 152 10.42 -14.84 -8.62
N ARG A 153 10.75 -13.86 -7.84
CA ARG A 153 11.62 -12.74 -8.21
C ARG A 153 13.06 -13.02 -7.80
#